data_0165c7ac5f74a3761de40f88b1d281c8
#
_entry.id   0165c7ac5f74a3761de40f88b1d281c8
#
_cell.length_a   1.000
_cell.length_b   1.000
_cell.length_c   1.000
_cell.angle_alpha   90.00
_cell.angle_beta   90.00
_cell.angle_gamma   90.00
#
_symmetry.space_group_name_H-M   'P 1'
#
loop_
_entity.id
_entity.type
_entity.pdbx_description
1 polymer ?
#
loop_
_entity_poly.entity_id
_entity_poly.type
_entity_poly.pdbx_seq_one_letter_code
_entity_poly.pdbx_strand_id
1 'polypeptide(L)'
;SATVANNTENVHQAGKLVQDAVNNARTGESVTREVIDTMNTIAANSQRIEDITSVINSIAFQTNILALNAAVEAARAGNQGRGFAVVATEVRTLAQKSAVAAKDIENLIAQSVSSVKNGSQLVNRSGEVINAIITSVNKVNALMEQIAVASEEQSRGIGQVGQAVTEMDGVTQQNAALVQESAAAAASLEEQARHLTQSISSFRLPEPA
;
A
#
# COMPACT_ATOMS: atom_id res chain seq x y z
N SER A 1 -18.34 26.19 -9.20
CA SER A 1 -19.16 25.28 -8.34
C SER A 1 -19.05 23.81 -8.77
N ALA A 2 -19.19 23.45 -10.05
CA ALA A 2 -19.08 22.05 -10.51
C ALA A 2 -17.72 21.39 -10.16
N THR A 3 -16.63 22.11 -10.35
CA THR A 3 -15.26 21.61 -10.04
C THR A 3 -15.09 21.28 -8.58
N VAL A 4 -15.60 22.11 -7.67
CA VAL A 4 -15.50 21.87 -6.22
C VAL A 4 -16.36 20.69 -5.81
N ALA A 5 -17.57 20.55 -6.36
CA ALA A 5 -18.42 19.38 -6.13
C ALA A 5 -17.74 18.08 -6.62
N ASN A 6 -17.13 18.10 -7.81
CA ASN A 6 -16.37 16.97 -8.33
C ASN A 6 -15.15 16.65 -7.45
N ASN A 7 -14.46 17.67 -6.89
CA ASN A 7 -13.35 17.44 -5.97
C ASN A 7 -13.81 16.74 -4.70
N THR A 8 -14.93 17.13 -4.12
CA THR A 8 -15.50 16.49 -2.93
C THR A 8 -15.82 15.02 -3.20
N GLU A 9 -16.44 14.72 -4.34
CA GLU A 9 -16.74 13.35 -4.75
C GLU A 9 -15.45 12.52 -4.98
N ASN A 10 -14.47 13.09 -5.68
CA ASN A 10 -13.18 12.44 -5.92
C ASN A 10 -12.44 12.13 -4.62
N VAL A 11 -12.48 13.04 -3.64
CA VAL A 11 -11.87 12.83 -2.32
C VAL A 11 -12.59 11.70 -1.57
N HIS A 12 -13.91 11.64 -1.64
CA HIS A 12 -14.68 10.55 -1.03
C HIS A 12 -14.33 9.18 -1.66
N GLN A 13 -14.24 9.11 -2.98
CA GLN A 13 -13.83 7.90 -3.69
C GLN A 13 -12.38 7.51 -3.39
N ALA A 14 -11.46 8.49 -3.36
CA ALA A 14 -10.08 8.25 -3.00
C ALA A 14 -9.95 7.75 -1.55
N GLY A 15 -10.71 8.29 -0.61
CA GLY A 15 -10.76 7.83 0.78
C GLY A 15 -11.18 6.36 0.90
N LYS A 16 -12.15 5.92 0.09
CA LYS A 16 -12.57 4.52 0.03
C LYS A 16 -11.45 3.62 -0.49
N LEU A 17 -10.78 4.02 -1.57
CA LEU A 17 -9.64 3.27 -2.12
C LEU A 17 -8.47 3.18 -1.13
N VAL A 18 -8.21 4.24 -0.39
CA VAL A 18 -7.21 4.28 0.69
C VAL A 18 -7.56 3.28 1.79
N GLN A 19 -8.83 3.23 2.21
CA GLN A 19 -9.28 2.26 3.22
C GLN A 19 -9.13 0.81 2.74
N ASP A 20 -9.47 0.53 1.49
CA ASP A 20 -9.28 -0.79 0.88
C ASP A 20 -7.80 -1.16 0.80
N ALA A 21 -6.92 -0.21 0.46
CA ALA A 21 -5.48 -0.42 0.45
C ALA A 21 -4.91 -0.75 1.84
N VAL A 22 -5.38 -0.08 2.90
CA VAL A 22 -5.02 -0.40 4.29
C VAL A 22 -5.47 -1.81 4.66
N ASN A 23 -6.68 -2.20 4.31
CA ASN A 23 -7.22 -3.52 4.61
C ASN A 23 -6.42 -4.61 3.90
N ASN A 24 -6.08 -4.40 2.62
CA ASN A 24 -5.25 -5.31 1.85
C ASN A 24 -3.84 -5.44 2.43
N ALA A 25 -3.24 -4.32 2.85
CA ALA A 25 -1.92 -4.32 3.48
C ALA A 25 -1.94 -5.07 4.83
N ARG A 26 -2.97 -4.91 5.65
CA ARG A 26 -3.14 -5.68 6.91
C ARG A 26 -3.31 -7.18 6.65
N THR A 27 -4.05 -7.54 5.60
CA THR A 27 -4.15 -8.94 5.19
C THR A 27 -2.79 -9.48 4.77
N GLY A 28 -2.01 -8.71 3.99
CA GLY A 28 -0.64 -9.06 3.64
C GLY A 28 0.27 -9.23 4.85
N GLU A 29 0.14 -8.38 5.86
CA GLU A 29 0.87 -8.52 7.14
C GLU A 29 0.52 -9.84 7.86
N SER A 30 -0.76 -10.20 7.92
CA SER A 30 -1.22 -11.46 8.51
C SER A 30 -0.64 -12.66 7.78
N VAL A 31 -0.70 -12.69 6.44
CA VAL A 31 -0.12 -13.75 5.62
C VAL A 31 1.40 -13.84 5.82
N THR A 32 2.08 -12.71 5.92
CA THR A 32 3.52 -12.66 6.17
C THR A 32 3.89 -13.32 7.50
N ARG A 33 3.11 -13.09 8.56
CA ARG A 33 3.31 -13.76 9.88
C ARG A 33 3.09 -15.27 9.78
N GLU A 34 2.05 -15.71 9.09
CA GLU A 34 1.78 -17.14 8.89
C GLU A 34 2.91 -17.85 8.13
N VAL A 35 3.50 -17.18 7.13
CA VAL A 35 4.68 -17.69 6.42
C VAL A 35 5.88 -17.80 7.35
N ILE A 36 6.12 -16.82 8.24
CA ILE A 36 7.20 -16.88 9.24
C ILE A 36 7.00 -18.10 10.15
N ASP A 37 5.81 -18.32 10.66
CA ASP A 37 5.51 -19.46 11.55
C ASP A 37 5.71 -20.78 10.82
N THR A 38 5.33 -20.84 9.54
CA THR A 38 5.58 -22.01 8.68
C THR A 38 7.08 -22.25 8.49
N MET A 39 7.86 -21.20 8.22
CA MET A 39 9.34 -21.30 8.09
C MET A 39 9.99 -21.79 9.38
N ASN A 40 9.53 -21.29 10.53
CA ASN A 40 10.01 -21.76 11.84
C ASN A 40 9.70 -23.25 12.05
N THR A 41 8.52 -23.69 11.65
CA THR A 41 8.12 -25.10 11.71
C THR A 41 9.00 -25.98 10.82
N ILE A 42 9.30 -25.53 9.59
CA ILE A 42 10.19 -26.23 8.65
C ILE A 42 11.60 -26.31 9.23
N ALA A 43 12.11 -25.22 9.83
CA ALA A 43 13.41 -25.20 10.47
C ALA A 43 13.50 -26.23 11.61
N ALA A 44 12.50 -26.28 12.48
CA ALA A 44 12.44 -27.24 13.59
C ALA A 44 12.37 -28.69 13.09
N ASN A 45 11.58 -28.96 12.05
CA ASN A 45 11.50 -30.30 11.46
C ASN A 45 12.81 -30.70 10.77
N SER A 46 13.48 -29.77 10.10
CA SER A 46 14.79 -30.01 9.48
C SER A 46 15.84 -30.37 10.53
N GLN A 47 15.84 -29.70 11.68
CA GLN A 47 16.73 -30.06 12.79
C GLN A 47 16.47 -31.48 13.31
N ARG A 48 15.18 -31.87 13.43
CA ARG A 48 14.83 -33.24 13.84
C ARG A 48 15.28 -34.28 12.81
N ILE A 49 15.25 -33.96 11.51
CA ILE A 49 15.75 -34.86 10.45
C ILE A 49 17.27 -35.00 10.56
N GLU A 50 17.99 -33.92 10.84
CA GLU A 50 19.43 -33.94 11.09
C GLU A 50 19.79 -34.88 12.25
N ASP A 51 19.07 -34.79 13.37
CA ASP A 51 19.25 -35.67 14.54
C ASP A 51 19.03 -37.14 14.16
N ILE A 52 17.95 -37.45 13.42
CA ILE A 52 17.62 -38.81 12.95
C ILE A 52 18.71 -39.32 12.02
N THR A 53 19.20 -38.47 11.11
CA THR A 53 20.25 -38.87 10.14
C THR A 53 21.56 -39.19 10.86
N SER A 54 21.89 -38.42 11.92
CA SER A 54 23.03 -38.73 12.78
C SER A 54 22.91 -40.08 13.46
N VAL A 55 21.71 -40.43 13.95
CA VAL A 55 21.44 -41.78 14.50
C VAL A 55 21.60 -42.87 13.46
N ILE A 56 21.05 -42.67 12.23
CA ILE A 56 21.22 -43.61 11.13
C ILE A 56 22.71 -43.85 10.78
N ASN A 57 23.50 -42.77 10.73
CA ASN A 57 24.93 -42.85 10.49
C ASN A 57 25.65 -43.67 11.60
N SER A 58 25.27 -43.45 12.85
CA SER A 58 25.78 -44.20 14.01
C SER A 58 25.42 -45.72 13.91
N ILE A 59 24.19 -46.04 13.52
CA ILE A 59 23.72 -47.42 13.31
C ILE A 59 24.52 -48.07 12.15
N ALA A 60 24.70 -47.33 11.05
CA ALA A 60 25.48 -47.83 9.92
C ALA A 60 26.94 -48.08 10.34
N PHE A 61 27.55 -47.24 11.13
CA PHE A 61 28.89 -47.47 11.68
C PHE A 61 28.93 -48.72 12.58
N GLN A 62 28.01 -48.85 13.53
CA GLN A 62 27.91 -50.03 14.40
C GLN A 62 27.73 -51.32 13.58
N THR A 63 26.85 -51.27 12.58
CA THR A 63 26.59 -52.43 11.66
C THR A 63 27.85 -52.80 10.88
N ASN A 64 28.62 -51.79 10.40
CA ASN A 64 29.87 -52.03 9.72
C ASN A 64 30.91 -52.73 10.63
N ILE A 65 30.99 -52.31 11.91
CA ILE A 65 31.87 -52.98 12.89
C ILE A 65 31.41 -54.41 13.22
N LEU A 66 30.09 -54.59 13.41
CA LEU A 66 29.54 -55.91 13.63
C LEU A 66 29.79 -56.88 12.45
N ALA A 67 29.62 -56.40 11.24
CA ALA A 67 29.89 -57.16 10.03
C ALA A 67 31.39 -57.51 9.89
N LEU A 68 32.29 -56.54 10.26
CA LEU A 68 33.70 -56.83 10.28
C LEU A 68 34.07 -57.92 11.29
N ASN A 69 33.53 -57.87 12.52
CA ASN A 69 33.73 -58.88 13.54
C ASN A 69 33.24 -60.27 13.09
N ALA A 70 32.00 -60.30 12.44
CA ALA A 70 31.45 -61.52 11.86
C ALA A 70 32.33 -62.10 10.75
N ALA A 71 32.91 -61.24 9.89
CA ALA A 71 33.81 -61.68 8.82
C ALA A 71 35.10 -62.28 9.37
N VAL A 72 35.64 -61.68 10.44
CA VAL A 72 36.85 -62.23 11.15
C VAL A 72 36.56 -63.60 11.75
N GLU A 73 35.40 -63.76 12.45
CA GLU A 73 35.05 -65.04 13.06
C GLU A 73 34.75 -66.12 12.03
N ALA A 74 34.11 -65.73 10.90
CA ALA A 74 33.88 -66.63 9.75
C ALA A 74 35.23 -67.12 9.15
N ALA A 75 36.23 -66.27 9.03
CA ALA A 75 37.56 -66.62 8.59
C ALA A 75 38.24 -67.59 9.57
N ARG A 76 38.01 -67.40 10.86
CA ARG A 76 38.53 -68.26 11.94
C ARG A 76 37.96 -69.66 11.92
N ALA A 77 36.69 -69.83 11.45
CA ALA A 77 36.00 -71.11 11.29
C ALA A 77 36.44 -71.86 10.03
N GLY A 78 37.34 -71.33 9.22
CA GLY A 78 37.93 -72.01 8.03
C GLY A 78 36.86 -72.34 6.98
N ASN A 79 36.87 -73.55 6.46
CA ASN A 79 35.94 -73.99 5.39
C ASN A 79 34.45 -73.97 5.80
N GLN A 80 34.16 -74.15 7.07
CA GLN A 80 32.80 -74.11 7.60
C GLN A 80 32.23 -72.71 7.68
N GLY A 81 33.07 -71.68 7.70
CA GLY A 81 32.70 -70.28 7.79
C GLY A 81 32.47 -69.59 6.43
N ARG A 82 32.74 -70.20 5.29
CA ARG A 82 32.70 -69.56 3.96
C ARG A 82 31.35 -68.85 3.64
N GLY A 83 30.21 -69.50 3.96
CA GLY A 83 28.88 -68.94 3.71
C GLY A 83 28.65 -67.69 4.59
N PHE A 84 29.06 -67.73 5.85
CA PHE A 84 28.97 -66.58 6.78
C PHE A 84 29.89 -65.41 6.37
N ALA A 85 31.07 -65.68 5.82
CA ALA A 85 31.96 -64.65 5.32
C ALA A 85 31.37 -63.84 4.16
N VAL A 86 30.64 -64.48 3.25
CA VAL A 86 29.93 -63.80 2.15
C VAL A 86 28.83 -62.88 2.69
N VAL A 87 28.02 -63.39 3.63
CA VAL A 87 26.93 -62.57 4.24
C VAL A 87 27.51 -61.40 5.02
N ALA A 88 28.57 -61.61 5.80
CA ALA A 88 29.24 -60.54 6.54
C ALA A 88 29.79 -59.45 5.60
N THR A 89 30.36 -59.82 4.45
CA THR A 89 30.85 -58.88 3.44
C THR A 89 29.69 -58.06 2.83
N GLU A 90 28.58 -58.71 2.53
CA GLU A 90 27.40 -58.00 2.00
C GLU A 90 26.77 -57.05 3.02
N VAL A 91 26.64 -57.48 4.28
CA VAL A 91 26.15 -56.60 5.37
C VAL A 91 27.09 -55.39 5.57
N ARG A 92 28.39 -55.60 5.49
CA ARG A 92 29.37 -54.53 5.56
C ARG A 92 29.21 -53.52 4.43
N THR A 93 29.02 -54.02 3.20
CA THR A 93 28.80 -53.18 2.01
C THR A 93 27.49 -52.36 2.15
N LEU A 94 26.43 -53.02 2.65
CA LEU A 94 25.15 -52.34 2.91
C LEU A 94 25.29 -51.26 3.97
N ALA A 95 26.01 -51.52 5.07
CA ALA A 95 26.27 -50.54 6.10
C ALA A 95 27.05 -49.32 5.57
N GLN A 96 28.06 -49.55 4.72
CA GLN A 96 28.81 -48.46 4.07
C GLN A 96 27.91 -47.62 3.14
N LYS A 97 27.06 -48.28 2.32
CA LYS A 97 26.09 -47.57 1.49
C LYS A 97 25.10 -46.74 2.31
N SER A 98 24.63 -47.29 3.44
CA SER A 98 23.74 -46.59 4.35
C SER A 98 24.41 -45.34 4.97
N ALA A 99 25.68 -45.42 5.36
CA ALA A 99 26.45 -44.28 5.88
C ALA A 99 26.60 -43.17 4.83
N VAL A 100 26.89 -43.55 3.56
CA VAL A 100 26.99 -42.58 2.45
C VAL A 100 25.64 -41.88 2.24
N ALA A 101 24.55 -42.68 2.15
CA ALA A 101 23.21 -42.12 1.97
C ALA A 101 22.80 -41.19 3.13
N ALA A 102 23.12 -41.53 4.38
CA ALA A 102 22.90 -40.68 5.53
C ALA A 102 23.68 -39.34 5.41
N LYS A 103 24.94 -39.40 4.96
CA LYS A 103 25.75 -38.21 4.74
C LYS A 103 25.19 -37.29 3.65
N ASP A 104 24.67 -37.88 2.58
CA ASP A 104 24.03 -37.13 1.49
C ASP A 104 22.75 -36.43 2.00
N ILE A 105 21.94 -37.10 2.84
CA ILE A 105 20.75 -36.50 3.46
C ILE A 105 21.16 -35.36 4.40
N GLU A 106 22.20 -35.53 5.22
CA GLU A 106 22.72 -34.47 6.11
C GLU A 106 23.09 -33.21 5.30
N ASN A 107 23.77 -33.37 4.16
CA ASN A 107 24.11 -32.26 3.29
C ASN A 107 22.89 -31.55 2.69
N LEU A 108 21.86 -32.32 2.26
CA LEU A 108 20.61 -31.76 1.75
C LEU A 108 19.82 -31.02 2.82
N ILE A 109 19.81 -31.53 4.05
CA ILE A 109 19.15 -30.88 5.17
C ILE A 109 19.87 -29.57 5.53
N ALA A 110 21.20 -29.56 5.59
CA ALA A 110 21.96 -28.35 5.84
C ALA A 110 21.66 -27.24 4.79
N GLN A 111 21.56 -27.62 3.50
CA GLN A 111 21.15 -26.70 2.45
C GLN A 111 19.73 -26.21 2.63
N SER A 112 18.79 -27.09 3.03
CA SER A 112 17.40 -26.75 3.29
C SER A 112 17.26 -25.76 4.44
N VAL A 113 17.96 -25.97 5.56
CA VAL A 113 18.01 -25.06 6.71
C VAL A 113 18.54 -23.69 6.30
N SER A 114 19.60 -23.64 5.50
CA SER A 114 20.13 -22.38 4.96
C SER A 114 19.10 -21.64 4.11
N SER A 115 18.40 -22.38 3.22
CA SER A 115 17.36 -21.81 2.36
C SER A 115 16.17 -21.27 3.16
N VAL A 116 15.73 -22.00 4.18
CA VAL A 116 14.65 -21.58 5.10
C VAL A 116 15.05 -20.31 5.86
N LYS A 117 16.29 -20.23 6.35
CA LYS A 117 16.82 -19.05 7.03
C LYS A 117 16.80 -17.81 6.12
N ASN A 118 17.27 -17.96 4.89
CA ASN A 118 17.24 -16.90 3.90
C ASN A 118 15.80 -16.50 3.54
N GLY A 119 14.91 -17.48 3.36
CA GLY A 119 13.47 -17.24 3.15
C GLY A 119 12.84 -16.46 4.28
N SER A 120 13.10 -16.84 5.53
CA SER A 120 12.61 -16.13 6.72
C SER A 120 13.08 -14.67 6.77
N GLN A 121 14.34 -14.40 6.42
CA GLN A 121 14.86 -13.03 6.35
C GLN A 121 14.14 -12.18 5.28
N LEU A 122 13.88 -12.76 4.10
CA LEU A 122 13.15 -12.09 3.03
C LEU A 122 11.70 -11.78 3.44
N VAL A 123 11.04 -12.70 4.11
CA VAL A 123 9.67 -12.53 4.59
C VAL A 123 9.60 -11.46 5.69
N ASN A 124 10.55 -11.45 6.63
CA ASN A 124 10.63 -10.37 7.63
C ASN A 124 10.79 -8.99 6.97
N ARG A 125 11.67 -8.88 5.98
CA ARG A 125 11.82 -7.64 5.21
C ARG A 125 10.56 -7.25 4.45
N SER A 126 9.81 -8.22 3.92
CA SER A 126 8.50 -7.95 3.31
C SER A 126 7.50 -7.38 4.31
N GLY A 127 7.49 -7.88 5.55
CA GLY A 127 6.68 -7.34 6.65
C GLY A 127 7.03 -5.87 6.96
N GLU A 128 8.32 -5.52 6.99
CA GLU A 128 8.75 -4.12 7.19
C GLU A 128 8.24 -3.21 6.06
N VAL A 129 8.32 -3.67 4.80
CA VAL A 129 7.81 -2.93 3.63
C VAL A 129 6.30 -2.74 3.72
N ILE A 130 5.53 -3.77 4.10
CA ILE A 130 4.08 -3.67 4.29
C ILE A 130 3.74 -2.63 5.38
N ASN A 131 4.45 -2.61 6.49
CA ASN A 131 4.25 -1.61 7.55
C ASN A 131 4.57 -0.18 7.06
N ALA A 132 5.60 -0.01 6.23
CA ALA A 132 5.90 1.28 5.60
C ALA A 132 4.79 1.72 4.63
N ILE A 133 4.19 0.78 3.89
CA ILE A 133 3.02 1.05 3.03
C ILE A 133 1.83 1.51 3.88
N ILE A 134 1.47 0.81 4.96
CA ILE A 134 0.38 1.19 5.86
C ILE A 134 0.59 2.62 6.38
N THR A 135 1.81 2.93 6.83
CA THR A 135 2.16 4.27 7.31
C THR A 135 1.99 5.34 6.24
N SER A 136 2.40 5.05 5.00
CA SER A 136 2.29 5.98 3.87
C SER A 136 0.84 6.19 3.46
N VAL A 137 0.04 5.12 3.41
CA VAL A 137 -1.38 5.17 3.07
C VAL A 137 -2.18 5.94 4.12
N ASN A 138 -1.86 5.78 5.42
CA ASN A 138 -2.47 6.59 6.48
C ASN A 138 -2.17 8.10 6.33
N LYS A 139 -0.96 8.47 5.87
CA LYS A 139 -0.65 9.87 5.55
C LYS A 139 -1.49 10.39 4.37
N VAL A 140 -1.68 9.55 3.34
CA VAL A 140 -2.57 9.92 2.21
C VAL A 140 -4.00 10.12 2.70
N ASN A 141 -4.51 9.29 3.61
CA ASN A 141 -5.84 9.46 4.20
C ASN A 141 -5.98 10.83 4.90
N ALA A 142 -5.00 11.19 5.72
CA ALA A 142 -5.00 12.49 6.40
C ALA A 142 -4.98 13.67 5.41
N LEU A 143 -4.27 13.56 4.29
CA LEU A 143 -4.29 14.57 3.23
C LEU A 143 -5.65 14.65 2.53
N MET A 144 -6.31 13.51 2.29
CA MET A 144 -7.66 13.48 1.72
C MET A 144 -8.67 14.18 2.64
N GLU A 145 -8.60 13.97 3.95
CA GLU A 145 -9.44 14.67 4.92
C GLU A 145 -9.22 16.20 4.88
N GLN A 146 -7.97 16.66 4.78
CA GLN A 146 -7.67 18.08 4.62
C GLN A 146 -8.24 18.67 3.32
N ILE A 147 -8.12 17.92 2.21
CA ILE A 147 -8.69 18.34 0.92
C ILE A 147 -10.22 18.39 0.99
N ALA A 148 -10.87 17.43 1.68
CA ALA A 148 -12.30 17.46 1.90
C ALA A 148 -12.76 18.74 2.61
N VAL A 149 -12.11 19.07 3.73
CA VAL A 149 -12.41 20.30 4.50
C VAL A 149 -12.18 21.56 3.67
N ALA A 150 -11.06 21.64 2.94
CA ALA A 150 -10.76 22.79 2.08
C ALA A 150 -11.78 22.93 0.93
N SER A 151 -12.21 21.82 0.33
CA SER A 151 -13.23 21.82 -0.73
C SER A 151 -14.59 22.29 -0.22
N GLU A 152 -14.98 21.90 1.00
CA GLU A 152 -16.20 22.36 1.63
C GLU A 152 -16.16 23.86 1.93
N GLU A 153 -15.01 24.35 2.40
CA GLU A 153 -14.81 25.78 2.63
C GLU A 153 -14.85 26.59 1.34
N GLN A 154 -14.20 26.08 0.26
CA GLN A 154 -14.30 26.67 -1.07
C GLN A 154 -15.74 26.70 -1.59
N SER A 155 -16.53 25.64 -1.37
CA SER A 155 -17.92 25.61 -1.77
C SER A 155 -18.74 26.70 -1.09
N ARG A 156 -18.53 26.90 0.21
CA ARG A 156 -19.17 27.99 0.97
C ARG A 156 -18.74 29.37 0.46
N GLY A 157 -17.44 29.56 0.25
CA GLY A 157 -16.92 30.81 -0.29
C GLY A 157 -17.45 31.16 -1.67
N ILE A 158 -17.55 30.17 -2.58
CA ILE A 158 -18.15 30.36 -3.90
C ILE A 158 -19.64 30.73 -3.79
N GLY A 159 -20.36 30.13 -2.84
CA GLY A 159 -21.75 30.49 -2.56
C GLY A 159 -21.90 31.97 -2.15
N GLN A 160 -21.01 32.46 -1.27
CA GLN A 160 -21.01 33.86 -0.86
C GLN A 160 -20.66 34.81 -2.02
N VAL A 161 -19.69 34.44 -2.87
CA VAL A 161 -19.37 35.20 -4.08
C VAL A 161 -20.57 35.26 -5.03
N GLY A 162 -21.27 34.12 -5.21
CA GLY A 162 -22.48 34.09 -6.04
C GLY A 162 -23.59 35.03 -5.54
N GLN A 163 -23.78 35.10 -4.21
CA GLN A 163 -24.74 36.04 -3.60
C GLN A 163 -24.31 37.48 -3.82
N ALA A 164 -23.03 37.81 -3.60
CA ALA A 164 -22.53 39.18 -3.81
C ALA A 164 -22.66 39.63 -5.29
N VAL A 165 -22.40 38.72 -6.24
CA VAL A 165 -22.60 38.97 -7.68
C VAL A 165 -24.09 39.26 -7.99
N THR A 166 -25.01 38.53 -7.38
CA THR A 166 -26.47 38.77 -7.55
C THR A 166 -26.87 40.12 -6.99
N GLU A 167 -26.34 40.51 -5.83
CA GLU A 167 -26.57 41.85 -5.25
C GLU A 167 -25.99 42.98 -6.14
N MET A 168 -24.78 42.78 -6.68
CA MET A 168 -24.17 43.72 -7.64
C MET A 168 -25.00 43.89 -8.92
N ASP A 169 -25.58 42.80 -9.42
CA ASP A 169 -26.50 42.85 -10.60
C ASP A 169 -27.72 43.70 -10.28
N GLY A 170 -28.33 43.52 -9.10
CA GLY A 170 -29.45 44.32 -8.62
C GLY A 170 -29.10 45.84 -8.53
N VAL A 171 -27.92 46.19 -7.93
CA VAL A 171 -27.42 47.56 -7.86
C VAL A 171 -27.16 48.12 -9.26
N THR A 172 -26.63 47.31 -10.18
CA THR A 172 -26.37 47.74 -11.56
C THR A 172 -27.67 48.07 -12.29
N GLN A 173 -28.72 47.26 -12.15
CA GLN A 173 -30.04 47.53 -12.70
C GLN A 173 -30.66 48.78 -12.10
N GLN A 174 -30.56 48.99 -10.79
CA GLN A 174 -31.03 50.20 -10.12
C GLN A 174 -30.29 51.44 -10.61
N ASN A 175 -28.98 51.35 -10.79
CA ASN A 175 -28.16 52.46 -11.34
C ASN A 175 -28.58 52.80 -12.78
N ALA A 176 -28.89 51.78 -13.62
CA ALA A 176 -29.39 52.00 -14.97
C ALA A 176 -30.72 52.75 -14.97
N ALA A 177 -31.67 52.41 -14.06
CA ALA A 177 -32.92 53.08 -13.91
C ALA A 177 -32.72 54.57 -13.43
N LEU A 178 -31.82 54.81 -12.46
CA LEU A 178 -31.47 56.14 -11.99
C LEU A 178 -30.86 57.00 -13.09
N VAL A 179 -30.01 56.42 -13.97
CA VAL A 179 -29.45 57.13 -15.14
C VAL A 179 -30.54 57.54 -16.10
N GLN A 180 -31.52 56.66 -16.36
CA GLN A 180 -32.68 57.00 -17.22
C GLN A 180 -33.54 58.12 -16.64
N GLU A 181 -33.82 58.07 -15.34
CA GLU A 181 -34.56 59.09 -14.63
C GLU A 181 -33.81 60.46 -14.63
N SER A 182 -32.48 60.41 -14.39
CA SER A 182 -31.65 61.60 -14.46
C SER A 182 -31.62 62.22 -15.89
N ALA A 183 -31.56 61.41 -16.91
CA ALA A 183 -31.61 61.87 -18.30
C ALA A 183 -33.01 62.51 -18.64
N ALA A 184 -34.11 61.93 -18.16
CA ALA A 184 -35.42 62.50 -18.32
C ALA A 184 -35.58 63.84 -17.57
N ALA A 185 -35.06 63.93 -16.35
CA ALA A 185 -35.03 65.19 -15.59
C ALA A 185 -34.19 66.29 -16.28
N ALA A 186 -33.03 65.93 -16.83
CA ALA A 186 -32.20 66.85 -17.60
C ALA A 186 -32.89 67.35 -18.85
N ALA A 187 -33.58 66.49 -19.62
CA ALA A 187 -34.37 66.87 -20.77
C ALA A 187 -35.53 67.84 -20.39
N SER A 188 -36.21 67.61 -19.26
CA SER A 188 -37.22 68.48 -18.76
C SER A 188 -36.70 69.88 -18.38
N LEU A 189 -35.54 69.91 -17.72
CA LEU A 189 -34.84 71.17 -17.37
C LEU A 189 -34.40 71.94 -18.65
N GLU A 190 -33.91 71.27 -19.65
CA GLU A 190 -33.60 71.91 -20.98
C GLU A 190 -34.83 72.52 -21.60
N GLU A 191 -35.96 71.82 -21.61
CA GLU A 191 -37.23 72.34 -22.10
C GLU A 191 -37.71 73.57 -21.32
N GLN A 192 -37.65 73.54 -20.00
CA GLN A 192 -37.98 74.66 -19.15
C GLN A 192 -37.08 75.86 -19.41
N ALA A 193 -35.76 75.66 -19.53
CA ALA A 193 -34.81 76.70 -19.88
C ALA A 193 -35.12 77.33 -21.28
N ARG A 194 -35.50 76.52 -22.25
CA ARG A 194 -35.92 76.97 -23.55
C ARG A 194 -37.18 77.82 -23.49
N HIS A 195 -38.19 77.42 -22.75
CA HIS A 195 -39.39 78.20 -22.47
C HIS A 195 -39.10 79.52 -21.79
N LEU A 196 -38.23 79.56 -20.77
CA LEU A 196 -37.76 80.77 -20.11
C LEU A 196 -37.10 81.74 -21.06
N THR A 197 -36.17 81.21 -21.89
CA THR A 197 -35.49 82.03 -22.92
C THR A 197 -36.48 82.62 -23.89
N GLN A 198 -37.46 81.87 -24.32
CA GLN A 198 -38.51 82.37 -25.22
C GLN A 198 -39.41 83.42 -24.55
N SER A 199 -39.76 83.26 -23.32
CA SER A 199 -40.50 84.27 -22.51
C SER A 199 -39.75 85.57 -22.34
N ILE A 200 -38.45 85.47 -22.06
CA ILE A 200 -37.56 86.66 -21.93
C ILE A 200 -37.38 87.38 -23.24
N SER A 201 -37.27 86.69 -24.38
CA SER A 201 -37.14 87.28 -25.72
C SER A 201 -38.33 88.12 -26.16
N SER A 202 -39.50 87.90 -25.54
CA SER A 202 -40.72 88.73 -25.79
C SER A 202 -40.66 90.10 -25.13
N PHE A 203 -39.76 90.36 -24.15
CA PHE A 203 -39.56 91.67 -23.50
C PHE A 203 -38.53 92.50 -24.29
N ARG A 204 -38.96 93.54 -25.02
CA ARG A 204 -38.08 94.54 -25.62
C ARG A 204 -37.67 95.51 -24.54
N LEU A 205 -36.41 95.51 -24.18
CA LEU A 205 -35.80 96.55 -23.37
C LEU A 205 -35.66 97.84 -24.24
N PRO A 206 -35.95 99.08 -23.71
CA PRO A 206 -35.66 100.27 -24.42
C PRO A 206 -34.11 100.37 -24.61
N GLU A 207 -33.68 100.81 -25.80
CA GLU A 207 -32.27 101.07 -26.07
C GLU A 207 -31.77 102.17 -25.12
N PRO A 208 -30.61 101.99 -24.48
CA PRO A 208 -30.00 103.03 -23.69
C PRO A 208 -29.64 104.23 -24.60
N ALA A 209 -30.05 105.44 -24.20
CA ALA A 209 -29.73 106.68 -24.91
C ALA A 209 -28.27 107.02 -24.84
#